data_c5866f7bed3bd7754cccbc85b3480db0
#
_entry.id   c5866f7bed3bd7754cccbc85b3480db0
#
_cell.length_a   1.000
_cell.length_b   1.000
_cell.length_c   1.000
_cell.angle_alpha   90.00
_cell.angle_beta   90.00
_cell.angle_gamma   90.00
#
_symmetry.space_group_name_H-M   'P 1'
#
loop_
_entity.id
_entity.type
_entity.pdbx_description
1 polymer ?
#
loop_
_entity_poly.entity_id
_entity_poly.type
_entity_poly.pdbx_seq_one_letter_code
_entity_poly.pdbx_strand_id
1 'polypeptide(L)'
;MKESKMSRRNFLKAGALASAVGMMAAAPVAANAAAPTAVQAEDEENGMLDVFGKKPKYVFLFIGDGMGTAQIQSARFYQGTATNNGAVTEAEMSFTQFPEVGSVTTYDSTSFCPDSASTATSIATGHKTESGVINMCPWTRDVPYETIAEKLHKQRGYKVGVISSVNIDHATPAAFYAHQNSRKNYYDIGVELANSGFEYFAGGEFQKVNGDGTVPNNHEVAAQAGYNVVTTQAGAAALTAGAGKTLIIAENLADGKAMNYAMDAAPGEWQLTDYVRKGIELLDNKKGFFLMTESGKIDWACHANDAAASIHDVLEMSNAVQAAVEFYNMHPNETLILVTADHETGGMGIGYKTTNYDTSSPT
;
A
#
# COMPACT_ATOMS: atom_id res chain seq x y z
N MET A 1 -15.53 22.05 -44.91
CA MET A 1 -14.61 20.93 -44.64
C MET A 1 -15.47 19.72 -44.29
N LYS A 2 -15.42 18.66 -45.12
CA LYS A 2 -16.19 17.42 -44.86
C LYS A 2 -15.46 16.55 -43.83
N GLU A 3 -16.04 16.34 -42.68
CA GLU A 3 -15.56 15.32 -41.71
C GLU A 3 -15.69 13.93 -42.33
N SER A 4 -14.58 13.27 -42.55
CA SER A 4 -14.51 11.87 -42.98
C SER A 4 -14.75 10.97 -41.76
N LYS A 5 -15.95 10.48 -41.60
CA LYS A 5 -16.27 9.44 -40.59
C LYS A 5 -15.63 8.13 -41.02
N MET A 6 -14.68 7.67 -40.23
CA MET A 6 -14.05 6.36 -40.41
C MET A 6 -15.09 5.24 -40.22
N SER A 7 -15.24 4.35 -41.19
CA SER A 7 -16.21 3.26 -41.09
C SER A 7 -15.76 2.17 -40.08
N ARG A 8 -16.72 1.52 -39.42
CA ARG A 8 -16.46 0.39 -38.48
C ARG A 8 -15.55 -0.69 -39.06
N ARG A 9 -15.64 -0.92 -40.38
CA ARG A 9 -14.82 -1.89 -41.11
C ARG A 9 -13.35 -1.48 -41.22
N ASN A 10 -13.07 -0.17 -41.31
CA ASN A 10 -11.70 0.34 -41.33
C ASN A 10 -11.07 0.39 -39.95
N PHE A 11 -11.87 0.61 -38.90
CA PHE A 11 -11.44 0.51 -37.52
C PHE A 11 -11.02 -0.92 -37.16
N LEU A 12 -11.83 -1.92 -37.54
CA LEU A 12 -11.51 -3.34 -37.30
C LEU A 12 -10.28 -3.80 -38.10
N LYS A 13 -10.05 -3.27 -39.32
CA LYS A 13 -8.83 -3.59 -40.07
C LYS A 13 -7.58 -2.97 -39.45
N ALA A 14 -7.67 -1.76 -38.90
CA ALA A 14 -6.56 -1.13 -38.18
C ALA A 14 -6.20 -1.91 -36.88
N GLY A 15 -7.21 -2.36 -36.13
CA GLY A 15 -7.02 -3.21 -34.97
C GLY A 15 -6.40 -4.57 -35.29
N ALA A 16 -6.82 -5.21 -36.39
CA ALA A 16 -6.26 -6.47 -36.84
C ALA A 16 -4.81 -6.36 -37.34
N LEU A 17 -4.43 -5.23 -37.93
CA LEU A 17 -3.02 -4.98 -38.29
C LEU A 17 -2.12 -4.78 -37.08
N ALA A 18 -2.62 -4.10 -36.04
CA ALA A 18 -1.87 -3.90 -34.79
C ALA A 18 -1.62 -5.21 -34.05
N SER A 19 -2.61 -6.12 -34.04
CA SER A 19 -2.45 -7.44 -33.43
C SER A 19 -1.55 -8.38 -34.25
N ALA A 20 -1.53 -8.27 -35.57
CA ALA A 20 -0.64 -9.07 -36.43
C ALA A 20 0.84 -8.64 -36.31
N VAL A 21 1.12 -7.35 -36.12
CA VAL A 21 2.48 -6.87 -35.85
C VAL A 21 2.99 -7.30 -34.48
N GLY A 22 2.11 -7.38 -33.47
CA GLY A 22 2.46 -7.91 -32.13
C GLY A 22 2.79 -9.40 -32.12
N MET A 23 2.17 -10.21 -32.99
CA MET A 23 2.44 -11.67 -33.04
C MET A 23 3.72 -12.04 -33.79
N MET A 24 4.29 -11.17 -34.62
CA MET A 24 5.56 -11.45 -35.31
C MET A 24 6.81 -11.17 -34.46
N ALA A 25 6.65 -10.56 -33.28
CA ALA A 25 7.77 -10.27 -32.36
C ALA A 25 8.06 -11.38 -31.33
N ALA A 26 7.33 -12.50 -31.35
CA ALA A 26 7.52 -13.63 -30.44
C ALA A 26 8.38 -14.73 -31.07
N ALA A 27 9.58 -14.40 -31.51
CA ALA A 27 10.66 -15.39 -31.61
C ALA A 27 11.38 -15.46 -30.27
N PRO A 28 11.75 -16.65 -29.75
CA PRO A 28 12.48 -16.74 -28.49
C PRO A 28 13.86 -16.13 -28.66
N VAL A 29 14.04 -14.91 -28.21
CA VAL A 29 15.34 -14.34 -27.98
C VAL A 29 15.90 -14.96 -26.70
N ALA A 30 16.88 -15.81 -26.87
CA ALA A 30 17.67 -16.31 -25.74
C ALA A 30 18.18 -15.11 -24.94
N ALA A 31 17.75 -15.01 -23.70
CA ALA A 31 18.08 -13.93 -22.80
C ALA A 31 19.58 -14.02 -22.44
N ASN A 32 20.41 -13.25 -23.13
CA ASN A 32 21.64 -12.71 -22.60
C ASN A 32 21.40 -11.21 -22.33
N ALA A 33 20.56 -10.91 -21.36
CA ALA A 33 20.52 -9.58 -20.78
C ALA A 33 21.71 -9.48 -19.82
N ALA A 34 22.81 -8.92 -20.29
CA ALA A 34 23.83 -8.44 -19.40
C ALA A 34 23.20 -7.43 -18.42
N ALA A 35 23.51 -7.57 -17.13
CA ALA A 35 23.10 -6.57 -16.14
C ALA A 35 23.54 -5.18 -16.62
N PRO A 36 22.70 -4.14 -16.51
CA PRO A 36 23.07 -2.80 -16.92
C PRO A 36 24.34 -2.38 -16.16
N THR A 37 25.29 -1.80 -16.88
CA THR A 37 26.50 -1.27 -16.27
C THR A 37 26.13 -0.08 -15.38
N ALA A 38 26.93 0.19 -14.35
CA ALA A 38 26.69 1.31 -13.42
C ALA A 38 26.52 2.67 -14.15
N VAL A 39 27.14 2.85 -15.29
CA VAL A 39 27.03 4.04 -16.13
C VAL A 39 25.62 4.17 -16.73
N GLN A 40 25.01 3.07 -17.18
CA GLN A 40 23.63 3.10 -17.70
C GLN A 40 22.59 3.40 -16.60
N ALA A 41 22.83 2.92 -15.39
CA ALA A 41 21.96 3.21 -14.24
C ALA A 41 22.06 4.69 -13.82
N GLU A 42 23.22 5.32 -13.91
CA GLU A 42 23.42 6.75 -13.63
C GLU A 42 22.75 7.64 -14.71
N ASP A 43 22.82 7.25 -15.98
CA ASP A 43 22.21 7.99 -17.08
C ASP A 43 20.67 7.88 -17.05
N GLU A 44 20.12 6.72 -16.70
CA GLU A 44 18.67 6.55 -16.51
C GLU A 44 18.18 7.33 -15.29
N GLU A 45 18.95 7.38 -14.20
CA GLU A 45 18.62 8.17 -13.01
C GLU A 45 18.64 9.68 -13.32
N ASN A 46 19.58 10.16 -14.10
CA ASN A 46 19.66 11.56 -14.52
C ASN A 46 18.54 11.93 -15.52
N GLY A 47 18.21 11.05 -16.47
CA GLY A 47 17.13 11.25 -17.42
C GLY A 47 15.75 11.38 -16.74
N MET A 48 15.51 10.58 -15.69
CA MET A 48 14.29 10.66 -14.91
C MET A 48 14.19 11.95 -14.08
N LEU A 49 15.31 12.54 -13.68
CA LEU A 49 15.35 13.84 -12.97
C LEU A 49 14.92 15.00 -13.86
N ASP A 50 15.27 14.96 -15.15
CA ASP A 50 14.90 16.00 -16.10
C ASP A 50 13.38 16.01 -16.40
N VAL A 51 12.71 14.86 -16.25
CA VAL A 51 11.27 14.71 -16.47
C VAL A 51 10.44 15.16 -15.25
N PHE A 52 10.90 14.85 -14.02
CA PHE A 52 10.16 15.09 -12.78
C PHE A 52 10.69 16.27 -11.94
N GLY A 53 11.74 16.95 -12.38
CA GLY A 53 12.33 18.05 -11.61
C GLY A 53 13.11 17.55 -10.39
N LYS A 54 12.97 18.21 -9.24
CA LYS A 54 13.69 17.84 -8.02
C LYS A 54 13.21 16.49 -7.48
N LYS A 55 14.14 15.65 -7.00
CA LYS A 55 13.83 14.40 -6.29
C LYS A 55 12.96 14.71 -5.07
N PRO A 56 11.86 13.98 -4.83
CA PRO A 56 11.07 14.16 -3.63
C PRO A 56 11.91 13.80 -2.40
N LYS A 57 11.78 14.59 -1.37
CA LYS A 57 12.45 14.41 -0.08
C LYS A 57 11.55 13.64 0.89
N TYR A 58 10.24 13.82 0.76
CA TYR A 58 9.23 13.17 1.55
C TYR A 58 8.34 12.35 0.64
N VAL A 59 8.27 11.05 0.91
CA VAL A 59 7.50 10.13 0.08
C VAL A 59 6.50 9.40 0.96
N PHE A 60 5.24 9.53 0.60
CA PHE A 60 4.13 8.79 1.19
C PHE A 60 3.61 7.78 0.16
N LEU A 61 3.46 6.54 0.58
CA LEU A 61 2.81 5.49 -0.19
C LEU A 61 1.66 4.92 0.62
N PHE A 62 0.43 5.11 0.14
CA PHE A 62 -0.77 4.53 0.72
C PHE A 62 -1.24 3.35 -0.12
N ILE A 63 -1.49 2.24 0.53
CA ILE A 63 -2.02 1.02 -0.10
C ILE A 63 -3.34 0.68 0.57
N GLY A 64 -4.44 0.74 -0.18
CA GLY A 64 -5.71 0.16 0.23
C GLY A 64 -5.74 -1.29 -0.23
N ASP A 65 -5.54 -2.24 0.69
CA ASP A 65 -5.56 -3.67 0.38
C ASP A 65 -6.94 -4.06 -0.16
N GLY A 66 -6.98 -4.66 -1.33
CA GLY A 66 -8.22 -5.03 -2.00
C GLY A 66 -9.12 -3.86 -2.44
N MET A 67 -8.62 -2.62 -2.40
CA MET A 67 -9.38 -1.40 -2.68
C MET A 67 -9.47 -1.13 -4.18
N GLY A 68 -10.37 -1.83 -4.86
CA GLY A 68 -10.67 -1.55 -6.26
C GLY A 68 -11.54 -0.30 -6.45
N THR A 69 -11.82 0.03 -7.71
CA THR A 69 -12.65 1.20 -8.05
C THR A 69 -14.05 1.14 -7.46
N ALA A 70 -14.62 -0.05 -7.28
CA ALA A 70 -15.97 -0.20 -6.72
C ALA A 70 -16.01 0.17 -5.24
N GLN A 71 -14.98 -0.16 -4.46
CA GLN A 71 -14.85 0.22 -3.05
C GLN A 71 -14.76 1.74 -2.90
N ILE A 72 -13.90 2.37 -3.71
CA ILE A 72 -13.75 3.84 -3.73
C ILE A 72 -15.07 4.53 -4.09
N GLN A 73 -15.73 4.08 -5.15
CA GLN A 73 -17.01 4.65 -5.60
C GLN A 73 -18.11 4.48 -4.55
N SER A 74 -18.19 3.30 -3.91
CA SER A 74 -19.19 3.04 -2.87
C SER A 74 -19.02 3.98 -1.68
N ALA A 75 -17.76 4.22 -1.25
CA ALA A 75 -17.46 5.14 -0.16
C ALA A 75 -17.83 6.59 -0.53
N ARG A 76 -17.54 7.04 -1.76
CA ARG A 76 -17.92 8.37 -2.25
C ARG A 76 -19.42 8.58 -2.28
N PHE A 77 -20.16 7.60 -2.79
CA PHE A 77 -21.62 7.68 -2.87
C PHE A 77 -22.27 7.62 -1.50
N TYR A 78 -21.80 6.72 -0.63
CA TYR A 78 -22.29 6.66 0.75
C TYR A 78 -22.10 7.99 1.48
N GLN A 79 -20.88 8.52 1.50
CA GLN A 79 -20.60 9.77 2.19
C GLN A 79 -21.38 10.95 1.60
N GLY A 80 -21.42 11.07 0.27
CA GLY A 80 -22.14 12.13 -0.42
C GLY A 80 -23.64 12.10 -0.13
N THR A 81 -24.25 10.93 -0.16
CA THR A 81 -25.68 10.74 0.12
C THR A 81 -25.97 10.98 1.60
N ALA A 82 -25.16 10.45 2.52
CA ALA A 82 -25.36 10.61 3.96
C ALA A 82 -25.27 12.09 4.41
N THR A 83 -24.37 12.88 3.80
CA THR A 83 -24.20 14.30 4.13
C THR A 83 -25.23 15.22 3.45
N ASN A 84 -25.97 14.73 2.45
CA ASN A 84 -26.96 15.50 1.68
C ASN A 84 -28.40 15.03 1.88
N ASN A 85 -28.75 14.59 3.07
CA ASN A 85 -30.11 14.19 3.46
C ASN A 85 -30.72 13.11 2.53
N GLY A 86 -29.92 12.18 2.06
CA GLY A 86 -30.34 11.11 1.16
C GLY A 86 -30.42 11.48 -0.33
N ALA A 87 -30.03 12.70 -0.70
CA ALA A 87 -29.95 13.07 -2.11
C ALA A 87 -28.78 12.36 -2.80
N VAL A 88 -29.00 11.89 -4.03
CA VAL A 88 -27.94 11.25 -4.83
C VAL A 88 -26.81 12.25 -5.07
N THR A 89 -25.73 12.07 -4.36
CA THR A 89 -24.58 12.98 -4.35
C THR A 89 -23.30 12.16 -4.18
N GLU A 90 -22.24 12.59 -4.85
CA GLU A 90 -20.91 12.03 -4.71
C GLU A 90 -20.07 12.94 -3.81
N ALA A 91 -19.40 12.37 -2.83
CA ALA A 91 -18.40 13.11 -2.03
C ALA A 91 -17.02 13.09 -2.68
N GLU A 92 -16.26 14.12 -2.44
CA GLU A 92 -14.85 14.15 -2.77
C GLU A 92 -14.03 13.50 -1.63
N MET A 93 -13.03 12.70 -2.00
CA MET A 93 -12.07 12.12 -1.07
C MET A 93 -10.69 12.75 -1.33
N SER A 94 -9.84 12.79 -0.34
CA SER A 94 -8.53 13.45 -0.42
C SER A 94 -7.71 13.02 -1.65
N PHE A 95 -7.65 11.72 -1.92
CA PHE A 95 -6.85 11.18 -3.01
C PHE A 95 -7.56 11.18 -4.38
N THR A 96 -8.89 11.34 -4.43
CA THR A 96 -9.60 11.47 -5.71
C THR A 96 -9.45 12.84 -6.34
N GLN A 97 -8.83 13.77 -5.62
CA GLN A 97 -8.52 15.13 -6.08
C GLN A 97 -7.08 15.26 -6.61
N PHE A 98 -6.31 14.18 -6.66
CA PHE A 98 -4.94 14.23 -7.15
C PHE A 98 -4.93 14.49 -8.67
N PRO A 99 -3.99 15.31 -9.16
CA PRO A 99 -3.94 15.72 -10.57
C PRO A 99 -3.53 14.59 -11.51
N GLU A 100 -2.79 13.60 -10.99
CA GLU A 100 -2.27 12.50 -11.79
C GLU A 100 -3.00 11.21 -11.44
N VAL A 101 -3.44 10.49 -12.46
CA VAL A 101 -4.16 9.22 -12.34
C VAL A 101 -3.55 8.22 -13.32
N GLY A 102 -3.40 6.98 -12.84
CA GLY A 102 -2.93 5.87 -13.65
C GLY A 102 -3.75 4.60 -13.40
N SER A 103 -3.48 3.58 -14.19
CA SER A 103 -4.00 2.24 -13.96
C SER A 103 -2.87 1.22 -13.96
N VAL A 104 -3.04 0.15 -13.21
CA VAL A 104 -2.04 -0.91 -13.05
C VAL A 104 -2.72 -2.28 -13.18
N THR A 105 -1.97 -3.26 -13.68
CA THR A 105 -2.39 -4.67 -13.66
C THR A 105 -1.73 -5.37 -12.48
N THR A 106 -2.50 -6.17 -11.77
CA THR A 106 -2.11 -6.69 -10.46
C THR A 106 -1.66 -8.16 -10.46
N TYR A 107 -1.78 -8.90 -11.59
CA TYR A 107 -1.39 -10.31 -11.68
C TYR A 107 0.02 -10.58 -11.12
N ASP A 108 0.22 -11.75 -10.55
CA ASP A 108 1.53 -12.23 -10.10
C ASP A 108 2.20 -13.18 -11.13
N SER A 109 3.32 -13.82 -10.77
CA SER A 109 4.04 -14.70 -11.69
C SER A 109 3.31 -16.03 -11.99
N THR A 110 2.27 -16.37 -11.22
CA THR A 110 1.57 -17.65 -11.28
C THR A 110 0.05 -17.54 -11.37
N SER A 111 -0.52 -16.37 -11.09
CA SER A 111 -1.96 -16.16 -10.98
C SER A 111 -2.42 -14.81 -11.53
N PHE A 112 -3.59 -14.80 -12.20
CA PHE A 112 -4.31 -13.57 -12.52
C PHE A 112 -5.07 -13.00 -11.32
N CYS A 113 -5.30 -13.82 -10.29
CA CYS A 113 -5.86 -13.42 -9.01
C CYS A 113 -4.77 -13.54 -7.94
N PRO A 114 -3.91 -12.53 -7.79
CA PRO A 114 -2.78 -12.58 -6.88
C PRO A 114 -3.22 -12.41 -5.43
N ASP A 115 -2.29 -12.63 -4.50
CA ASP A 115 -2.46 -12.30 -3.10
C ASP A 115 -1.64 -11.06 -2.71
N SER A 116 -1.89 -10.51 -1.51
CA SER A 116 -1.21 -9.31 -1.02
C SER A 116 0.32 -9.47 -0.91
N ALA A 117 0.84 -10.70 -0.71
CA ALA A 117 2.29 -10.91 -0.65
C ALA A 117 2.97 -10.65 -2.00
N SER A 118 2.41 -11.21 -3.07
CA SER A 118 2.97 -11.07 -4.43
C SER A 118 2.75 -9.67 -5.01
N THR A 119 1.61 -9.04 -4.72
CA THR A 119 1.32 -7.68 -5.20
C THR A 119 2.14 -6.63 -4.46
N ALA A 120 2.21 -6.70 -3.14
CA ALA A 120 3.06 -5.79 -2.36
C ALA A 120 4.55 -5.98 -2.69
N THR A 121 5.02 -7.21 -2.95
CA THR A 121 6.36 -7.45 -3.49
C THR A 121 6.56 -6.69 -4.81
N SER A 122 5.57 -6.74 -5.71
CA SER A 122 5.68 -6.03 -6.99
C SER A 122 5.77 -4.51 -6.81
N ILE A 123 5.01 -3.95 -5.86
CA ILE A 123 5.05 -2.52 -5.52
C ILE A 123 6.39 -2.15 -4.86
N ALA A 124 6.84 -2.96 -3.91
CA ALA A 124 8.02 -2.66 -3.10
C ALA A 124 9.34 -2.85 -3.87
N THR A 125 9.40 -3.77 -4.84
CA THR A 125 10.66 -4.17 -5.47
C THR A 125 10.72 -3.94 -6.99
N GLY A 126 9.57 -3.77 -7.64
CA GLY A 126 9.46 -3.77 -9.10
C GLY A 126 9.55 -5.17 -9.74
N HIS A 127 9.57 -6.23 -8.94
CA HIS A 127 9.66 -7.61 -9.42
C HIS A 127 8.38 -8.40 -9.12
N LYS A 128 7.99 -9.28 -10.04
CA LYS A 128 6.91 -10.25 -9.82
C LYS A 128 7.45 -11.46 -9.04
N THR A 129 6.66 -11.90 -8.06
CA THR A 129 6.86 -13.20 -7.39
C THR A 129 5.59 -14.03 -7.46
N GLU A 130 5.54 -15.19 -6.86
CA GLU A 130 4.33 -16.03 -6.80
C GLU A 130 3.50 -15.72 -5.54
N SER A 131 2.22 -16.08 -5.57
CA SER A 131 1.32 -15.94 -4.43
C SER A 131 1.92 -16.54 -3.16
N GLY A 132 1.81 -15.81 -2.05
CA GLY A 132 2.30 -16.23 -0.74
C GLY A 132 3.78 -16.00 -0.47
N VAL A 133 4.56 -15.51 -1.44
CA VAL A 133 5.99 -15.23 -1.32
C VAL A 133 6.23 -13.73 -1.14
N ILE A 134 7.15 -13.36 -0.25
CA ILE A 134 7.51 -11.97 0.06
C ILE A 134 8.95 -11.72 -0.39
N ASN A 135 9.14 -10.85 -1.38
CA ASN A 135 10.42 -10.32 -1.84
C ASN A 135 11.48 -11.37 -2.20
N MET A 136 11.06 -12.55 -2.64
CA MET A 136 11.97 -13.61 -3.09
C MET A 136 11.73 -13.96 -4.56
N CYS A 137 12.79 -14.35 -5.24
CA CYS A 137 12.70 -14.85 -6.61
C CYS A 137 11.78 -16.08 -6.68
N PRO A 138 10.73 -16.11 -7.52
CA PRO A 138 9.75 -17.20 -7.53
C PRO A 138 10.34 -18.54 -7.99
N TRP A 139 11.42 -18.50 -8.79
CA TRP A 139 11.98 -19.68 -9.41
C TRP A 139 12.97 -20.43 -8.52
N THR A 140 13.80 -19.69 -7.80
CA THR A 140 14.89 -20.25 -6.98
C THR A 140 14.58 -20.15 -5.48
N ARG A 141 13.78 -19.14 -5.07
CA ARG A 141 13.40 -18.84 -3.69
C ARG A 141 14.59 -18.61 -2.74
N ASP A 142 15.76 -18.34 -3.29
CA ASP A 142 17.00 -18.10 -2.56
C ASP A 142 17.63 -16.72 -2.87
N VAL A 143 17.03 -15.99 -3.83
CA VAL A 143 17.48 -14.63 -4.19
C VAL A 143 16.45 -13.62 -3.67
N PRO A 144 16.81 -12.82 -2.66
CA PRO A 144 15.96 -11.74 -2.17
C PRO A 144 15.96 -10.55 -3.14
N TYR A 145 14.84 -9.86 -3.24
CA TYR A 145 14.69 -8.61 -3.98
C TYR A 145 14.78 -7.43 -3.03
N GLU A 146 15.77 -6.57 -3.20
CA GLU A 146 15.90 -5.35 -2.39
C GLU A 146 14.71 -4.42 -2.61
N THR A 147 14.09 -3.96 -1.53
CA THR A 147 12.90 -3.10 -1.56
C THR A 147 13.26 -1.63 -1.77
N ILE A 148 12.31 -0.83 -2.26
CA ILE A 148 12.46 0.63 -2.36
C ILE A 148 12.70 1.25 -0.98
N ALA A 149 12.08 0.74 0.08
CA ALA A 149 12.27 1.19 1.45
C ALA A 149 13.73 1.00 1.90
N GLU A 150 14.29 -0.19 1.67
CA GLU A 150 15.70 -0.48 1.97
C GLU A 150 16.66 0.39 1.14
N LYS A 151 16.38 0.56 -0.17
CA LYS A 151 17.21 1.42 -1.05
C LYS A 151 17.23 2.86 -0.56
N LEU A 152 16.06 3.42 -0.23
CA LEU A 152 15.96 4.79 0.26
C LEU A 152 16.66 4.94 1.62
N HIS A 153 16.50 3.98 2.53
CA HIS A 153 17.18 3.97 3.82
C HIS A 153 18.71 3.91 3.66
N LYS A 154 19.21 2.92 2.92
CA LYS A 154 20.65 2.67 2.75
C LYS A 154 21.34 3.74 1.89
N GLN A 155 20.74 4.12 0.75
CA GLN A 155 21.41 4.94 -0.26
C GLN A 155 21.15 6.43 -0.09
N ARG A 156 20.00 6.82 0.48
CA ARG A 156 19.62 8.22 0.67
C ARG A 156 19.65 8.65 2.13
N GLY A 157 19.72 7.72 3.07
CA GLY A 157 19.64 7.98 4.49
C GLY A 157 18.28 8.54 4.91
N TYR A 158 17.23 8.17 4.17
CA TYR A 158 15.86 8.48 4.56
C TYR A 158 15.52 7.70 5.82
N LYS A 159 14.73 8.31 6.69
CA LYS A 159 14.01 7.54 7.68
C LYS A 159 12.88 6.77 7.00
N VAL A 160 12.60 5.58 7.50
CA VAL A 160 11.52 4.74 6.96
C VAL A 160 10.51 4.45 8.03
N GLY A 161 9.23 4.58 7.65
CA GLY A 161 8.09 4.15 8.46
C GLY A 161 7.20 3.19 7.70
N VAL A 162 6.61 2.24 8.42
CA VAL A 162 5.64 1.27 7.91
C VAL A 162 4.46 1.21 8.87
N ILE A 163 3.26 1.44 8.36
CA ILE A 163 2.01 1.43 9.12
C ILE A 163 1.05 0.44 8.48
N SER A 164 0.27 -0.28 9.30
CA SER A 164 -0.82 -1.10 8.81
C SER A 164 -2.00 -1.12 9.79
N SER A 165 -3.23 -1.08 9.29
CA SER A 165 -4.43 -1.30 10.10
C SER A 165 -4.66 -2.78 10.45
N VAL A 166 -3.95 -3.70 9.81
CA VAL A 166 -3.90 -5.13 10.19
C VAL A 166 -2.61 -5.43 10.96
N ASN A 167 -2.24 -6.70 11.09
CA ASN A 167 -1.01 -7.09 11.79
C ASN A 167 0.22 -6.48 11.13
N ILE A 168 1.16 -5.99 11.95
CA ILE A 168 2.37 -5.36 11.40
C ILE A 168 3.28 -6.33 10.65
N ASP A 169 3.16 -7.64 10.91
CA ASP A 169 3.82 -8.74 10.22
C ASP A 169 2.95 -9.37 9.11
N HIS A 170 1.81 -8.74 8.72
CA HIS A 170 1.01 -9.17 7.57
C HIS A 170 1.79 -8.96 6.26
N ALA A 171 1.33 -9.60 5.19
CA ALA A 171 2.07 -9.69 3.93
C ALA A 171 2.42 -8.33 3.31
N THR A 172 1.47 -7.40 3.29
CA THR A 172 1.65 -6.08 2.65
C THR A 172 2.70 -5.22 3.37
N PRO A 173 2.63 -4.97 4.71
CA PRO A 173 3.68 -4.24 5.38
C PRO A 173 5.01 -5.01 5.35
N ALA A 174 4.99 -6.35 5.48
CA ALA A 174 6.19 -7.20 5.44
C ALA A 174 6.96 -7.06 4.12
N ALA A 175 6.29 -6.85 3.00
CA ALA A 175 6.94 -6.67 1.70
C ALA A 175 7.82 -5.42 1.61
N PHE A 176 7.83 -4.54 2.60
CA PHE A 176 8.73 -3.38 2.63
C PHE A 176 10.00 -3.60 3.46
N TYR A 177 10.07 -4.69 4.27
CA TYR A 177 11.19 -4.94 5.17
C TYR A 177 11.63 -6.41 5.31
N ALA A 178 10.83 -7.37 4.81
CA ALA A 178 11.09 -8.80 5.00
C ALA A 178 11.26 -9.55 3.67
N HIS A 179 11.96 -10.70 3.74
CA HIS A 179 12.28 -11.56 2.60
C HIS A 179 11.99 -13.02 2.97
N GLN A 180 10.76 -13.46 2.70
CA GLN A 180 10.28 -14.76 3.15
C GLN A 180 9.68 -15.60 2.03
N ASN A 181 10.02 -16.88 1.99
CA ASN A 181 9.42 -17.85 1.07
C ASN A 181 7.94 -18.16 1.36
N SER A 182 7.43 -17.67 2.47
CA SER A 182 6.02 -17.78 2.82
C SER A 182 5.58 -16.62 3.72
N ARG A 183 4.47 -15.97 3.36
CA ARG A 183 3.80 -14.97 4.19
C ARG A 183 3.34 -15.50 5.56
N LYS A 184 3.34 -16.83 5.73
CA LYS A 184 2.96 -17.50 7.01
C LYS A 184 4.12 -17.60 8.00
N ASN A 185 5.32 -17.23 7.61
CA ASN A 185 6.50 -17.21 8.47
C ASN A 185 6.48 -15.98 9.41
N TYR A 186 5.35 -15.75 10.07
CA TYR A 186 5.07 -14.54 10.86
C TYR A 186 6.13 -14.21 11.90
N TYR A 187 6.65 -15.24 12.61
CA TYR A 187 7.69 -15.00 13.61
C TYR A 187 8.97 -14.45 12.95
N ASP A 188 9.42 -15.07 11.86
CA ASP A 188 10.64 -14.67 11.16
C ASP A 188 10.47 -13.27 10.52
N ILE A 189 9.26 -12.97 10.00
CA ILE A 189 8.91 -11.63 9.51
C ILE A 189 9.08 -10.59 10.63
N GLY A 190 8.61 -10.89 11.85
CA GLY A 190 8.78 -10.01 13.01
C GLY A 190 10.25 -9.84 13.43
N VAL A 191 11.08 -10.87 13.28
CA VAL A 191 12.53 -10.78 13.48
C VAL A 191 13.17 -9.88 12.42
N GLU A 192 12.76 -9.99 11.16
CA GLU A 192 13.26 -9.12 10.08
C GLU A 192 12.83 -7.66 10.28
N LEU A 193 11.60 -7.39 10.78
CA LEU A 193 11.18 -6.06 11.19
C LEU A 193 12.19 -5.44 12.16
N ALA A 194 12.53 -6.15 13.22
CA ALA A 194 13.46 -5.68 14.25
C ALA A 194 14.87 -5.41 13.68
N ASN A 195 15.30 -6.19 12.69
CA ASN A 195 16.61 -6.09 12.05
C ASN A 195 16.64 -5.12 10.86
N SER A 196 15.52 -4.60 10.38
CA SER A 196 15.43 -3.69 9.24
C SER A 196 16.20 -2.37 9.47
N GLY A 197 16.28 -1.94 10.72
CA GLY A 197 16.85 -0.65 11.09
C GLY A 197 15.94 0.54 10.83
N PHE A 198 14.72 0.34 10.32
CA PHE A 198 13.76 1.41 10.06
C PHE A 198 13.32 2.11 11.34
N GLU A 199 12.87 3.33 11.24
CA GLU A 199 12.67 4.19 12.41
C GLU A 199 11.27 4.10 13.00
N TYR A 200 10.26 3.71 12.22
CA TYR A 200 8.88 3.73 12.69
C TYR A 200 8.06 2.55 12.18
N PHE A 201 7.45 1.83 13.10
CA PHE A 201 6.43 0.84 12.80
C PHE A 201 5.20 1.09 13.66
N ALA A 202 4.01 0.95 13.08
CA ALA A 202 2.76 1.05 13.83
C ALA A 202 1.66 0.18 13.22
N GLY A 203 0.80 -0.40 14.04
CA GLY A 203 -0.32 -1.20 13.57
C GLY A 203 -0.87 -2.19 14.56
N GLY A 204 -1.53 -3.23 14.06
CA GLY A 204 -1.96 -4.37 14.87
C GLY A 204 -0.78 -5.16 15.42
N GLU A 205 -1.08 -6.05 16.36
CA GLU A 205 -0.08 -6.92 17.01
C GLU A 205 0.50 -7.92 16.01
N PHE A 206 1.70 -8.40 16.28
CA PHE A 206 2.24 -9.53 15.54
C PHE A 206 1.27 -10.72 15.57
N GLN A 207 1.02 -11.30 14.39
CA GLN A 207 0.15 -12.49 14.28
C GLN A 207 0.71 -13.63 15.13
N LYS A 208 2.04 -13.79 15.10
CA LYS A 208 2.76 -14.77 15.90
C LYS A 208 3.87 -14.10 16.70
N VAL A 209 3.52 -13.59 17.89
CA VAL A 209 4.46 -12.90 18.79
C VAL A 209 5.59 -13.84 19.24
N ASN A 210 5.25 -15.09 19.59
CA ASN A 210 6.19 -16.06 20.12
C ASN A 210 6.68 -17.00 19.01
N GLY A 211 7.97 -17.32 19.05
CA GLY A 211 8.54 -18.40 18.26
C GLY A 211 8.11 -19.78 18.79
N ASP A 212 9.07 -20.68 18.94
CA ASP A 212 8.84 -22.05 19.45
C ASP A 212 8.97 -22.19 20.98
N GLY A 213 9.15 -21.08 21.68
CA GLY A 213 9.37 -21.03 23.13
C GLY A 213 10.84 -21.14 23.56
N THR A 214 11.75 -21.35 22.63
CA THR A 214 13.21 -21.38 22.87
C THR A 214 13.91 -20.07 22.48
N VAL A 215 13.20 -19.19 21.77
CA VAL A 215 13.67 -17.88 21.29
C VAL A 215 12.86 -16.75 21.93
N PRO A 216 13.42 -15.53 22.03
CA PRO A 216 12.71 -14.35 22.52
C PRO A 216 11.44 -14.09 21.71
N ASN A 217 10.41 -13.50 22.32
CA ASN A 217 9.24 -13.04 21.58
C ASN A 217 9.58 -11.78 20.73
N ASN A 218 8.76 -11.47 19.74
CA ASN A 218 9.04 -10.38 18.81
C ASN A 218 9.10 -8.99 19.45
N HIS A 219 8.41 -8.74 20.57
CA HIS A 219 8.58 -7.51 21.34
C HIS A 219 9.97 -7.43 21.98
N GLU A 220 10.46 -8.54 22.52
CA GLU A 220 11.80 -8.62 23.11
C GLU A 220 12.88 -8.48 22.02
N VAL A 221 12.69 -9.10 20.84
CA VAL A 221 13.60 -8.95 19.70
C VAL A 221 13.66 -7.49 19.25
N ALA A 222 12.51 -6.82 19.09
CA ALA A 222 12.44 -5.42 18.74
C ALA A 222 13.12 -4.52 19.80
N ALA A 223 12.85 -4.77 21.09
CA ALA A 223 13.48 -4.01 22.18
C ALA A 223 15.00 -4.20 22.21
N GLN A 224 15.51 -5.42 22.01
CA GLN A 224 16.95 -5.72 21.92
C GLN A 224 17.59 -5.03 20.70
N ALA A 225 16.85 -4.88 19.61
CA ALA A 225 17.27 -4.13 18.43
C ALA A 225 17.19 -2.59 18.62
N GLY A 226 16.78 -2.12 19.78
CA GLY A 226 16.75 -0.71 20.17
C GLY A 226 15.45 0.02 19.84
N TYR A 227 14.34 -0.70 19.64
CA TYR A 227 13.03 -0.06 19.48
C TYR A 227 12.41 0.26 20.84
N ASN A 228 11.78 1.43 20.91
CA ASN A 228 10.77 1.73 21.92
C ASN A 228 9.49 0.97 21.54
N VAL A 229 9.20 -0.12 22.23
CA VAL A 229 7.97 -0.89 22.04
C VAL A 229 6.88 -0.29 22.89
N VAL A 230 5.85 0.25 22.26
CA VAL A 230 4.74 0.98 22.89
C VAL A 230 3.43 0.30 22.55
N THR A 231 2.66 -0.06 23.57
CA THR A 231 1.40 -0.82 23.42
C THR A 231 0.19 -0.07 23.98
N THR A 232 0.36 1.21 24.30
CA THR A 232 -0.73 2.05 24.79
C THR A 232 -0.82 3.35 24.02
N GLN A 233 -2.03 3.83 23.78
CA GLN A 233 -2.29 5.09 23.11
C GLN A 233 -1.67 6.27 23.87
N ALA A 234 -1.75 6.28 25.17
CA ALA A 234 -1.13 7.30 26.02
C ALA A 234 0.41 7.32 25.87
N GLY A 235 1.03 6.14 25.82
CA GLY A 235 2.46 6.00 25.56
C GLY A 235 2.85 6.49 24.16
N ALA A 236 2.07 6.14 23.15
CA ALA A 236 2.27 6.59 21.78
C ALA A 236 2.11 8.12 21.65
N ALA A 237 1.10 8.69 22.30
CA ALA A 237 0.87 10.13 22.33
C ALA A 237 2.04 10.91 22.97
N ALA A 238 2.69 10.35 23.98
CA ALA A 238 3.82 10.96 24.67
C ALA A 238 5.13 10.97 23.88
N LEU A 239 5.24 10.19 22.80
CA LEU A 239 6.42 10.19 21.93
C LEU A 239 6.53 11.53 21.18
N THR A 240 7.75 12.01 21.05
CA THR A 240 8.07 13.25 20.32
C THR A 240 9.21 13.03 19.34
N ALA A 241 9.43 13.98 18.45
CA ALA A 241 10.57 13.97 17.53
C ALA A 241 11.88 13.68 18.28
N GLY A 242 12.65 12.69 17.81
CA GLY A 242 13.89 12.25 18.49
C GLY A 242 13.71 11.06 19.44
N ALA A 243 12.51 10.48 19.55
CA ALA A 243 12.26 9.28 20.34
C ALA A 243 13.11 8.05 19.90
N GLY A 244 13.77 8.09 18.74
CA GLY A 244 14.53 6.98 18.18
C GLY A 244 13.63 5.97 17.46
N LYS A 245 14.12 4.76 17.27
CA LYS A 245 13.34 3.69 16.64
C LYS A 245 12.13 3.34 17.50
N THR A 246 10.98 3.26 16.89
CA THR A 246 9.71 3.10 17.60
C THR A 246 8.84 2.05 16.92
N LEU A 247 8.28 1.13 17.72
CA LEU A 247 7.26 0.18 17.34
C LEU A 247 6.02 0.43 18.20
N ILE A 248 4.93 0.86 17.57
CA ILE A 248 3.65 1.05 18.26
C ILE A 248 2.69 -0.08 17.87
N ILE A 249 2.23 -0.81 18.87
CA ILE A 249 1.14 -1.76 18.73
C ILE A 249 -0.14 -1.08 19.21
N ALA A 250 -1.20 -1.17 18.45
CA ALA A 250 -2.49 -0.59 18.81
C ALA A 250 -2.98 -1.16 20.15
N GLU A 251 -3.48 -0.27 21.02
CA GLU A 251 -3.93 -0.67 22.36
C GLU A 251 -5.18 -1.55 22.31
N ASN A 252 -6.13 -1.17 21.42
CA ASN A 252 -7.36 -1.91 21.20
C ASN A 252 -7.22 -2.76 19.93
N LEU A 253 -7.31 -4.06 20.11
CA LEU A 253 -7.16 -5.04 19.05
C LEU A 253 -8.48 -5.79 18.84
N ALA A 254 -8.89 -5.88 17.59
CA ALA A 254 -10.01 -6.70 17.15
C ALA A 254 -9.59 -8.16 16.89
N ASP A 255 -10.49 -8.93 16.30
CA ASP A 255 -10.23 -10.28 15.85
C ASP A 255 -9.00 -10.32 14.92
N GLY A 256 -8.21 -11.39 15.06
CA GLY A 256 -6.95 -11.53 14.35
C GLY A 256 -5.84 -10.61 14.84
N LYS A 257 -6.00 -9.92 15.98
CA LYS A 257 -5.04 -8.95 16.54
C LYS A 257 -4.77 -7.73 15.63
N ALA A 258 -5.69 -7.42 14.74
CA ALA A 258 -5.68 -6.21 13.93
C ALA A 258 -6.29 -5.03 14.70
N MET A 259 -6.17 -3.83 14.18
CA MET A 259 -6.95 -2.67 14.65
C MET A 259 -8.45 -2.91 14.47
N ASN A 260 -9.29 -2.20 15.21
CA ASN A 260 -10.73 -2.19 14.95
C ASN A 260 -11.03 -1.69 13.53
N TYR A 261 -12.16 -2.12 12.94
CA TYR A 261 -12.70 -1.41 11.77
C TYR A 261 -13.02 0.03 12.14
N ALA A 262 -12.87 0.95 11.21
CA ALA A 262 -13.10 2.36 11.47
C ALA A 262 -14.49 2.65 12.04
N MET A 263 -15.52 1.90 11.60
CA MET A 263 -16.88 2.04 12.10
C MET A 263 -17.09 1.47 13.51
N ASP A 264 -16.22 0.59 13.97
CA ASP A 264 -16.34 -0.09 15.27
C ASP A 264 -15.43 0.53 16.34
N ALA A 265 -14.59 1.49 15.97
CA ALA A 265 -13.67 2.14 16.87
C ALA A 265 -14.40 2.92 17.96
N ALA A 266 -13.93 2.81 19.20
CA ALA A 266 -14.49 3.56 20.31
C ALA A 266 -14.18 5.07 20.17
N PRO A 267 -15.02 5.96 20.73
CA PRO A 267 -14.72 7.39 20.74
C PRO A 267 -13.37 7.71 21.37
N GLY A 268 -12.46 8.35 20.61
CA GLY A 268 -11.12 8.70 21.04
C GLY A 268 -10.09 7.58 20.88
N GLU A 269 -10.47 6.44 20.35
CA GLU A 269 -9.53 5.41 19.93
C GLU A 269 -8.75 5.87 18.70
N TRP A 270 -7.42 5.67 18.72
CA TRP A 270 -6.58 5.99 17.58
C TRP A 270 -6.92 5.14 16.36
N GLN A 271 -7.09 5.83 15.25
CA GLN A 271 -7.33 5.26 13.92
C GLN A 271 -6.05 5.37 13.06
N LEU A 272 -6.12 4.84 11.85
CA LEU A 272 -5.00 4.87 10.89
C LEU A 272 -4.43 6.28 10.71
N THR A 273 -5.29 7.29 10.67
CA THR A 273 -4.91 8.71 10.57
C THR A 273 -4.00 9.16 11.72
N ASP A 274 -4.25 8.72 12.95
CA ASP A 274 -3.47 9.12 14.12
C ASP A 274 -2.06 8.54 14.07
N TYR A 275 -1.93 7.28 13.63
CA TYR A 275 -0.63 6.63 13.42
C TYR A 275 0.15 7.30 12.28
N VAL A 276 -0.52 7.75 11.21
CA VAL A 276 0.12 8.52 10.13
C VAL A 276 0.62 9.86 10.66
N ARG A 277 -0.18 10.61 11.41
CA ARG A 277 0.24 11.88 12.02
C ARG A 277 1.43 11.69 12.96
N LYS A 278 1.40 10.65 13.79
CA LYS A 278 2.53 10.30 14.67
C LYS A 278 3.77 9.90 13.86
N GLY A 279 3.60 9.15 12.79
CA GLY A 279 4.70 8.79 11.88
C GLY A 279 5.36 10.02 11.25
N ILE A 280 4.56 10.97 10.77
CA ILE A 280 5.06 12.26 10.25
C ILE A 280 5.89 12.98 11.33
N GLU A 281 5.38 13.11 12.56
CA GLU A 281 6.08 13.76 13.67
C GLU A 281 7.44 13.12 13.98
N LEU A 282 7.51 11.79 14.01
CA LEU A 282 8.72 11.06 14.39
C LEU A 282 9.74 10.95 13.24
N LEU A 283 9.25 10.92 12.00
CA LEU A 283 10.10 10.73 10.82
C LEU A 283 10.62 12.03 10.24
N ASP A 284 9.93 13.17 10.44
CA ASP A 284 10.34 14.43 9.82
C ASP A 284 11.79 14.78 10.18
N ASN A 285 12.57 15.07 9.15
CA ASN A 285 13.99 15.36 9.28
C ASN A 285 14.55 16.03 8.00
N LYS A 286 15.78 16.56 8.11
CA LYS A 286 16.43 17.29 7.00
C LYS A 286 16.76 16.42 5.78
N LYS A 287 16.95 15.12 5.94
CA LYS A 287 17.28 14.21 4.82
C LYS A 287 16.04 13.75 4.07
N GLY A 288 14.92 13.61 4.75
CA GLY A 288 13.66 13.11 4.24
C GLY A 288 13.25 11.77 4.80
N PHE A 289 12.07 11.32 4.41
CA PHE A 289 11.54 10.02 4.82
C PHE A 289 10.71 9.34 3.72
N PHE A 290 10.55 8.04 3.89
CA PHE A 290 9.58 7.21 3.18
C PHE A 290 8.61 6.63 4.21
N LEU A 291 7.31 6.88 4.03
CA LEU A 291 6.26 6.35 4.89
C LEU A 291 5.28 5.53 4.06
N MET A 292 5.29 4.23 4.25
CA MET A 292 4.27 3.33 3.73
C MET A 292 3.15 3.18 4.74
N THR A 293 1.92 3.27 4.28
CA THR A 293 0.70 3.10 5.09
C THR A 293 -0.26 2.19 4.39
N GLU A 294 -0.68 1.12 5.06
CA GLU A 294 -1.67 0.18 4.57
C GLU A 294 -2.99 0.32 5.31
N SER A 295 -4.09 0.42 4.55
CA SER A 295 -5.45 0.18 5.04
C SER A 295 -5.85 -1.27 4.71
N GLY A 296 -5.35 -2.21 5.48
CA GLY A 296 -5.52 -3.65 5.25
C GLY A 296 -6.91 -4.17 5.63
N LYS A 297 -7.64 -3.43 6.45
CA LYS A 297 -9.00 -3.81 6.89
C LYS A 297 -10.02 -3.71 5.75
N ILE A 298 -9.76 -2.96 4.68
CA ILE A 298 -10.62 -2.91 3.49
C ILE A 298 -10.74 -4.31 2.87
N ASP A 299 -9.62 -5.00 2.68
CA ASP A 299 -9.58 -6.36 2.14
C ASP A 299 -10.33 -7.36 3.03
N TRP A 300 -10.11 -7.30 4.35
CA TRP A 300 -10.79 -8.20 5.29
C TRP A 300 -12.31 -8.01 5.26
N ALA A 301 -12.78 -6.76 5.20
CA ALA A 301 -14.20 -6.46 5.03
C ALA A 301 -14.74 -7.01 3.70
N CYS A 302 -13.97 -6.86 2.61
CA CYS A 302 -14.35 -7.38 1.30
C CYS A 302 -14.40 -8.91 1.26
N HIS A 303 -13.47 -9.61 1.92
CA HIS A 303 -13.53 -11.06 2.09
C HIS A 303 -14.76 -11.53 2.86
N ALA A 304 -15.19 -10.75 3.84
CA ALA A 304 -16.43 -11.02 4.60
C ALA A 304 -17.69 -10.59 3.84
N ASN A 305 -17.58 -9.94 2.69
CA ASN A 305 -18.67 -9.26 1.97
C ASN A 305 -19.38 -8.22 2.84
N ASP A 306 -18.65 -7.57 3.74
CA ASP A 306 -19.13 -6.48 4.58
C ASP A 306 -18.87 -5.13 3.89
N ALA A 307 -19.87 -4.67 3.15
CA ALA A 307 -19.79 -3.41 2.43
C ALA A 307 -19.70 -2.20 3.37
N ALA A 308 -20.37 -2.25 4.54
CA ALA A 308 -20.34 -1.15 5.49
C ALA A 308 -18.95 -0.96 6.08
N ALA A 309 -18.33 -2.03 6.59
CA ALA A 309 -16.96 -1.96 7.10
C ALA A 309 -15.98 -1.51 6.02
N SER A 310 -16.07 -2.08 4.81
CA SER A 310 -15.20 -1.68 3.68
C SER A 310 -15.32 -0.19 3.36
N ILE A 311 -16.55 0.34 3.28
CA ILE A 311 -16.81 1.77 3.02
C ILE A 311 -16.14 2.64 4.09
N HIS A 312 -16.33 2.32 5.37
CA HIS A 312 -15.79 3.13 6.46
C HIS A 312 -14.26 3.08 6.52
N ASP A 313 -13.64 1.94 6.22
CA ASP A 313 -12.18 1.85 6.17
C ASP A 313 -11.58 2.57 4.94
N VAL A 314 -12.30 2.63 3.81
CA VAL A 314 -11.91 3.50 2.67
C VAL A 314 -12.00 4.99 3.05
N LEU A 315 -13.02 5.39 3.80
CA LEU A 315 -13.15 6.77 4.30
C LEU A 315 -12.02 7.11 5.30
N GLU A 316 -11.68 6.18 6.19
CA GLU A 316 -10.56 6.38 7.13
C GLU A 316 -9.22 6.44 6.39
N MET A 317 -9.01 5.63 5.34
CA MET A 317 -7.85 5.79 4.47
C MET A 317 -7.79 7.18 3.85
N SER A 318 -8.93 7.73 3.41
CA SER A 318 -8.98 9.10 2.88
C SER A 318 -8.58 10.14 3.94
N ASN A 319 -8.97 9.94 5.20
CA ASN A 319 -8.54 10.81 6.31
C ASN A 319 -7.02 10.69 6.55
N ALA A 320 -6.48 9.49 6.49
CA ALA A 320 -5.04 9.26 6.63
C ALA A 320 -4.24 9.93 5.48
N VAL A 321 -4.72 9.84 4.25
CA VAL A 321 -4.14 10.56 3.11
C VAL A 321 -4.25 12.07 3.29
N GLN A 322 -5.35 12.58 3.86
CA GLN A 322 -5.51 14.00 4.16
C GLN A 322 -4.41 14.52 5.11
N ALA A 323 -3.97 13.73 6.08
CA ALA A 323 -2.83 14.11 6.92
C ALA A 323 -1.53 14.29 6.11
N ALA A 324 -1.30 13.46 5.09
CA ALA A 324 -0.18 13.63 4.17
C ALA A 324 -0.36 14.85 3.25
N VAL A 325 -1.58 15.17 2.83
CA VAL A 325 -1.89 16.38 2.04
C VAL A 325 -1.64 17.64 2.87
N GLU A 326 -1.98 17.64 4.16
CA GLU A 326 -1.65 18.74 5.07
C GLU A 326 -0.13 18.97 5.17
N PHE A 327 0.65 17.89 5.25
CA PHE A 327 2.11 17.95 5.21
C PHE A 327 2.63 18.43 3.85
N TYR A 328 2.06 17.93 2.73
CA TYR A 328 2.37 18.40 1.38
C TYR A 328 2.17 19.91 1.25
N ASN A 329 1.10 20.48 1.81
CA ASN A 329 0.83 21.93 1.73
C ASN A 329 1.92 22.77 2.40
N MET A 330 2.66 22.20 3.36
CA MET A 330 3.83 22.85 3.98
C MET A 330 5.11 22.61 3.16
N HIS A 331 5.19 21.54 2.37
CA HIS A 331 6.36 21.09 1.61
C HIS A 331 6.07 20.75 0.15
N PRO A 332 5.37 21.61 -0.64
CA PRO A 332 4.77 21.21 -1.93
C PRO A 332 5.79 20.83 -3.01
N ASN A 333 7.02 21.33 -2.92
CA ASN A 333 8.07 21.07 -3.91
C ASN A 333 9.00 19.90 -3.54
N GLU A 334 8.75 19.25 -2.40
CA GLU A 334 9.63 18.21 -1.86
C GLU A 334 8.86 16.93 -1.49
N THR A 335 7.52 16.92 -1.65
CA THR A 335 6.66 15.81 -1.21
C THR A 335 6.03 15.12 -2.42
N LEU A 336 6.07 13.79 -2.39
CA LEU A 336 5.35 12.91 -3.29
C LEU A 336 4.36 12.07 -2.48
N ILE A 337 3.09 12.06 -2.89
CA ILE A 337 2.05 11.21 -2.31
C ILE A 337 1.55 10.27 -3.40
N LEU A 338 1.61 8.99 -3.13
CA LEU A 338 1.11 7.92 -3.98
C LEU A 338 0.00 7.17 -3.24
N VAL A 339 -1.13 6.93 -3.92
CA VAL A 339 -2.24 6.13 -3.40
C VAL A 339 -2.56 5.06 -4.43
N THR A 340 -2.61 3.80 -4.00
CA THR A 340 -2.93 2.67 -4.87
C THR A 340 -3.70 1.59 -4.11
N ALA A 341 -4.29 0.66 -4.84
CA ALA A 341 -4.62 -0.66 -4.32
C ALA A 341 -3.53 -1.65 -4.76
N ASP A 342 -3.49 -2.79 -4.13
CA ASP A 342 -2.60 -3.89 -4.50
C ASP A 342 -3.31 -4.92 -5.38
N HIS A 343 -4.59 -5.19 -5.16
CA HIS A 343 -5.49 -6.04 -5.98
C HIS A 343 -6.96 -5.70 -5.74
N GLU A 344 -7.86 -6.42 -6.38
CA GLU A 344 -9.30 -6.44 -6.15
C GLU A 344 -9.65 -7.50 -5.10
N THR A 345 -10.74 -7.32 -4.33
CA THR A 345 -11.24 -8.31 -3.37
C THR A 345 -12.76 -8.27 -3.24
N GLY A 346 -13.38 -9.43 -3.04
CA GLY A 346 -14.81 -9.58 -2.71
C GLY A 346 -15.77 -9.36 -3.87
N GLY A 347 -15.30 -8.92 -5.04
CA GLY A 347 -16.13 -8.73 -6.24
C GLY A 347 -17.23 -7.67 -6.07
N MET A 348 -17.01 -6.64 -5.25
CA MET A 348 -17.95 -5.54 -5.07
C MET A 348 -18.28 -4.90 -6.42
N GLY A 349 -19.58 -4.61 -6.65
CA GLY A 349 -20.05 -3.95 -7.87
C GLY A 349 -21.21 -3.04 -7.56
N ILE A 350 -21.29 -1.92 -8.29
CA ILE A 350 -22.40 -0.96 -8.20
C ILE A 350 -23.34 -1.23 -9.35
N GLY A 351 -24.64 -1.32 -9.06
CA GLY A 351 -25.66 -1.60 -10.08
C GLY A 351 -25.82 -3.10 -10.38
N TYR A 352 -26.34 -3.83 -9.44
CA TYR A 352 -26.56 -5.27 -9.52
C TYR A 352 -27.95 -5.62 -10.06
N LYS A 353 -28.08 -6.73 -10.81
CA LYS A 353 -29.31 -7.16 -11.49
C LYS A 353 -30.54 -7.27 -10.59
N THR A 354 -30.40 -7.66 -9.32
CA THR A 354 -31.52 -7.79 -8.38
C THR A 354 -32.12 -6.46 -7.95
N THR A 355 -31.43 -5.36 -8.15
CA THR A 355 -31.93 -4.00 -7.92
C THR A 355 -32.69 -3.47 -9.13
N ASN A 356 -32.85 -4.25 -10.22
CA ASN A 356 -33.36 -3.81 -11.53
C ASN A 356 -32.63 -2.55 -12.05
N TYR A 357 -31.38 -2.36 -11.64
CA TYR A 357 -30.62 -1.13 -11.89
C TYR A 357 -31.28 0.15 -11.33
N ASP A 358 -32.24 -0.02 -10.41
CA ASP A 358 -32.78 1.11 -9.68
C ASP A 358 -31.78 1.53 -8.60
N THR A 359 -31.07 2.59 -8.89
CA THR A 359 -30.06 3.19 -8.01
C THR A 359 -30.61 4.41 -7.26
N SER A 360 -31.94 4.62 -7.28
CA SER A 360 -32.58 5.75 -6.62
C SER A 360 -32.60 5.63 -5.08
N SER A 361 -32.32 4.43 -4.56
CA SER A 361 -32.17 4.21 -3.13
C SER A 361 -30.78 3.61 -2.86
N PRO A 362 -29.87 4.33 -2.20
CA PRO A 362 -28.68 3.72 -1.66
C PRO A 362 -29.12 2.70 -0.59
N THR A 363 -28.84 1.43 -0.84
CA THR A 363 -29.09 0.34 0.11
C THR A 363 -28.00 0.30 1.15
#